data_ffbab0b23a47ef397cf8f2fda4fcdfa2
#
_entry.id   ffbab0b23a47ef397cf8f2fda4fcdfa2
#
_cell.length_a   1.000
_cell.length_b   1.000
_cell.length_c   1.000
_cell.angle_alpha   90.00
_cell.angle_beta   90.00
_cell.angle_gamma   90.00
#
_symmetry.space_group_name_H-M   'P 1'
#
loop_
_entity.id
_entity.type
_entity.pdbx_description
1 polymer ?
#
loop_
_entity_poly.entity_id
_entity_poly.type
_entity_poly.pdbx_seq_one_letter_code
_entity_poly.pdbx_strand_id
1 'polypeptide(L)'
;MEKMVYIGYREPLIDYEQIKYAVMTETEIVNARAPIDDGIKQEIGKATKRFDDFLTFAGLQKKEYQTEGIQFCLKNELASESLPHQVRGGIVADEMGLGKTIMMIGLILANFQKRTLVVLPVALVKQWEQQILKNTGHQALVFYGAEKKTITQQMLENAPVVITTYGHMVRRSFAPISHKDVSKSTHTLSGTQIRENRLYGVKWGRVIFDEAHHLKGRNTQIFKSVSSLNADIRWFVTGTPIQNSIHDLYSLCALLGIPAAYYADKDNIRKIVKHFVLKRTKQSVGLSLPPLTTKNIVVQWSNPAEMVLSHNLHSGIGCLNIPGVADPALPDADTQDMSWFPEPSPVKIGRMIQAKQSCIYPRLACRKSVPQMPPCEDENYSSKISKVVKTILSRKDNGKRKIVFCHFRGEIDYIQSRLTTAFPSLVVRYLDGRTKESERRQILAPDAAIDVLILQIQTCCEGLNLQQFSEVYFVSPDWNPSVEDQAIARCHRFGQTEPVVVFRFIMAPFKIPATPETQHLLDAQREREQQRADLFAQQDAADVASQASTADISDLDDSDGDDENNNDECIAFDTIETYTANVQNKKRIFADEILRV
;
A
#
# COMPACT_ATOMS: atom_id res chain seq x y z
N MET A 1 30.88 27.89 -24.70
CA MET A 1 29.52 28.34 -24.99
C MET A 1 28.69 27.06 -25.16
N GLU A 2 28.27 26.47 -24.06
CA GLU A 2 27.43 25.27 -24.04
C GLU A 2 25.98 25.69 -23.86
N LYS A 3 25.14 25.20 -24.75
CA LYS A 3 23.71 25.47 -24.73
C LYS A 3 23.05 24.57 -23.68
N MET A 4 22.70 25.15 -22.53
CA MET A 4 21.73 24.55 -21.64
C MET A 4 20.34 24.58 -22.29
N VAL A 5 19.77 23.39 -22.49
CA VAL A 5 18.37 23.26 -22.87
C VAL A 5 17.56 23.27 -21.57
N TYR A 6 16.87 24.35 -21.31
CA TYR A 6 15.88 24.46 -20.24
C TYR A 6 14.62 23.74 -20.69
N ILE A 7 14.32 22.59 -20.09
CA ILE A 7 12.98 22.01 -20.11
C ILE A 7 12.21 22.66 -18.95
N GLY A 8 11.24 23.52 -19.33
CA GLY A 8 10.51 24.34 -18.39
C GLY A 8 9.52 23.57 -17.52
N TYR A 9 9.94 23.17 -16.34
CA TYR A 9 9.03 22.97 -15.21
C TYR A 9 8.81 24.32 -14.55
N ARG A 10 7.59 24.87 -14.64
CA ARG A 10 7.17 25.97 -13.78
C ARG A 10 7.05 25.43 -12.35
N GLU A 11 8.10 25.59 -11.57
CA GLU A 11 8.02 25.46 -10.13
C GLU A 11 7.02 26.50 -9.58
N PRO A 12 6.05 26.12 -8.74
CA PRO A 12 5.35 27.09 -7.94
C PRO A 12 6.38 27.71 -7.00
N LEU A 13 6.48 29.03 -7.01
CA LEU A 13 7.28 29.86 -6.11
C LEU A 13 6.89 29.54 -4.65
N ILE A 14 7.49 28.52 -4.08
CA ILE A 14 7.64 28.38 -2.65
C ILE A 14 8.93 29.15 -2.35
N ASP A 15 8.80 30.21 -1.57
CA ASP A 15 9.94 30.95 -1.07
C ASP A 15 10.80 30.03 -0.19
N TYR A 16 11.78 29.39 -0.81
CA TYR A 16 12.73 28.47 -0.17
C TYR A 16 13.64 29.16 0.85
N GLU A 17 13.68 30.50 0.87
CA GLU A 17 14.47 31.26 1.85
C GLU A 17 13.85 31.28 3.26
N GLN A 18 12.56 30.97 3.41
CA GLN A 18 11.93 30.91 4.74
C GLN A 18 11.95 29.50 5.35
N ILE A 19 12.20 28.47 4.58
CA ILE A 19 12.55 27.15 5.11
C ILE A 19 14.07 27.09 5.11
N LYS A 20 14.70 27.52 6.18
CA LYS A 20 16.12 27.27 6.44
C LYS A 20 16.34 25.77 6.62
N TYR A 21 16.28 25.02 5.55
CA TYR A 21 16.90 23.71 5.49
C TYR A 21 18.40 23.99 5.36
N ALA A 22 19.11 23.91 6.46
CA ALA A 22 20.54 23.84 6.39
C ALA A 22 20.91 22.67 5.49
N VAL A 23 21.71 22.94 4.48
CA VAL A 23 22.27 21.92 3.59
C VAL A 23 23.16 21.04 4.45
N MET A 24 22.70 19.85 4.80
CA MET A 24 23.55 18.86 5.46
C MET A 24 24.63 18.43 4.45
N THR A 25 25.87 18.61 4.80
CA THR A 25 26.98 18.10 4.01
C THR A 25 27.07 16.58 4.16
N GLU A 26 27.72 15.92 3.20
CA GLU A 26 27.97 14.47 3.29
C GLU A 26 28.66 14.10 4.62
N THR A 27 29.56 14.94 5.07
CA THR A 27 30.26 14.84 6.35
C THR A 27 29.30 14.92 7.54
N GLU A 28 28.25 15.74 7.50
CA GLU A 28 27.27 15.87 8.59
C GLU A 28 26.35 14.66 8.69
N ILE A 29 25.97 14.04 7.57
CA ILE A 29 25.18 12.81 7.57
C ILE A 29 26.03 11.59 7.96
N VAL A 30 27.30 11.57 7.58
CA VAL A 30 28.27 10.54 8.00
C VAL A 30 28.68 10.73 9.46
N ASN A 31 28.82 11.98 9.92
CA ASN A 31 29.14 12.32 11.31
C ASN A 31 27.93 12.17 12.27
N ALA A 32 26.70 12.10 11.76
CA ALA A 32 25.58 11.56 12.53
C ALA A 32 25.85 10.13 13.07
N ARG A 33 27.03 9.59 12.74
CA ARG A 33 27.58 8.27 13.11
C ARG A 33 28.95 8.32 13.72
N ALA A 34 29.38 9.46 14.15
CA ALA A 34 30.44 9.46 15.15
C ALA A 34 30.13 8.36 16.17
N PRO A 35 31.12 7.61 16.65
CA PRO A 35 30.89 6.56 17.63
C PRO A 35 30.02 7.15 18.72
N ILE A 36 28.87 6.50 18.94
CA ILE A 36 27.88 6.96 19.93
C ILE A 36 28.63 7.12 21.24
N ASP A 37 28.60 8.32 21.78
CA ASP A 37 29.20 8.63 23.06
C ASP A 37 28.69 7.63 24.13
N ASP A 38 29.54 7.28 25.07
CA ASP A 38 29.19 6.31 26.12
C ASP A 38 28.03 6.79 26.99
N GLY A 39 27.84 8.10 27.14
CA GLY A 39 26.67 8.68 27.78
C GLY A 39 25.37 8.36 27.02
N ILE A 40 25.38 8.50 25.70
CA ILE A 40 24.23 8.16 24.85
C ILE A 40 23.95 6.65 24.87
N LYS A 41 24.99 5.80 24.84
CA LYS A 41 24.83 4.34 24.98
C LYS A 41 24.14 3.97 26.31
N GLN A 42 24.54 4.64 27.38
CA GLN A 42 23.94 4.42 28.71
C GLN A 42 22.46 4.86 28.73
N GLU A 43 22.12 6.00 28.13
CA GLU A 43 20.73 6.45 28.01
C GLU A 43 19.89 5.52 27.13
N ILE A 44 20.42 5.00 26.01
CA ILE A 44 19.76 3.97 25.19
C ILE A 44 19.52 2.71 26.04
N GLY A 45 20.48 2.28 26.85
CA GLY A 45 20.34 1.13 27.74
C GLY A 45 19.22 1.31 28.78
N LYS A 46 19.17 2.50 29.43
CA LYS A 46 18.10 2.84 30.38
C LYS A 46 16.72 2.90 29.69
N ALA A 47 16.66 3.50 28.49
CA ALA A 47 15.41 3.58 27.73
C ALA A 47 14.96 2.20 27.23
N THR A 48 15.88 1.33 26.81
CA THR A 48 15.57 -0.06 26.46
C THR A 48 15.00 -0.82 27.65
N LYS A 49 15.56 -0.61 28.85
CA LYS A 49 15.00 -1.20 30.06
C LYS A 49 13.57 -0.73 30.35
N ARG A 50 13.28 0.58 30.19
CA ARG A 50 11.90 1.09 30.29
C ARG A 50 10.93 0.44 29.30
N PHE A 51 11.42 0.10 28.09
CA PHE A 51 10.63 -0.67 27.14
C PHE A 51 10.37 -2.11 27.61
N ASP A 52 11.35 -2.80 28.18
CA ASP A 52 11.17 -4.14 28.75
C ASP A 52 10.19 -4.10 29.95
N ASP A 53 10.29 -3.10 30.81
CA ASP A 53 9.37 -2.88 31.92
C ASP A 53 7.93 -2.64 31.42
N PHE A 54 7.77 -1.88 30.33
CA PHE A 54 6.49 -1.69 29.65
C PHE A 54 5.90 -3.00 29.14
N LEU A 55 6.68 -3.84 28.45
CA LEU A 55 6.19 -5.14 27.97
C LEU A 55 5.72 -6.03 29.12
N THR A 56 6.46 -6.03 30.23
CA THR A 56 6.12 -6.78 31.43
C THR A 56 4.81 -6.26 32.04
N PHE A 57 4.66 -4.94 32.20
CA PHE A 57 3.45 -4.31 32.72
C PHE A 57 2.22 -4.61 31.85
N ALA A 58 2.39 -4.56 30.53
CA ALA A 58 1.31 -4.83 29.56
C ALA A 58 0.99 -6.33 29.40
N GLY A 59 1.73 -7.23 30.07
CA GLY A 59 1.59 -8.68 29.91
C GLY A 59 1.94 -9.16 28.50
N LEU A 60 2.82 -8.44 27.80
CA LEU A 60 3.23 -8.76 26.44
C LEU A 60 4.51 -9.57 26.43
N GLN A 61 4.56 -10.58 25.56
CA GLN A 61 5.77 -11.38 25.38
C GLN A 61 6.89 -10.54 24.77
N LYS A 62 8.06 -10.53 25.41
CA LYS A 62 9.27 -9.92 24.86
C LYS A 62 9.71 -10.65 23.60
N LYS A 63 9.98 -9.88 22.56
CA LYS A 63 10.50 -10.34 21.27
C LYS A 63 11.79 -9.59 20.96
N GLU A 64 12.87 -10.32 20.71
CA GLU A 64 14.19 -9.74 20.52
C GLU A 64 14.22 -8.70 19.40
N TYR A 65 13.61 -9.01 18.28
CA TYR A 65 13.54 -8.08 17.15
C TYR A 65 12.81 -6.76 17.52
N GLN A 66 11.82 -6.78 18.43
CA GLN A 66 11.17 -5.53 18.88
C GLN A 66 12.10 -4.71 19.75
N THR A 67 12.89 -5.35 20.61
CA THR A 67 13.93 -4.69 21.42
C THR A 67 15.00 -4.05 20.53
N GLU A 68 15.49 -4.75 19.51
CA GLU A 68 16.41 -4.20 18.50
C GLU A 68 15.79 -3.03 17.75
N GLY A 69 14.50 -3.15 17.38
CA GLY A 69 13.76 -2.06 16.73
C GLY A 69 13.66 -0.81 17.61
N ILE A 70 13.41 -0.97 18.89
CA ILE A 70 13.41 0.14 19.86
C ILE A 70 14.81 0.76 19.99
N GLN A 71 15.85 -0.05 20.04
CA GLN A 71 17.24 0.46 20.08
C GLN A 71 17.58 1.27 18.83
N PHE A 72 17.15 0.81 17.65
CA PHE A 72 17.26 1.59 16.41
C PHE A 72 16.53 2.94 16.53
N CYS A 73 15.30 2.92 17.03
CA CYS A 73 14.52 4.14 17.22
C CYS A 73 15.17 5.10 18.23
N LEU A 74 15.61 4.58 19.37
CA LEU A 74 16.27 5.37 20.42
C LEU A 74 17.57 5.97 19.92
N LYS A 75 18.35 5.22 19.15
CA LYS A 75 19.55 5.74 18.50
C LYS A 75 19.24 6.94 17.61
N ASN A 76 18.20 6.86 16.80
CA ASN A 76 17.82 7.95 15.90
C ASN A 76 17.12 9.13 16.61
N GLU A 77 16.65 8.96 17.84
CA GLU A 77 16.12 10.06 18.65
C GLU A 77 17.18 10.72 19.53
N LEU A 78 18.12 9.96 20.10
CA LEU A 78 19.05 10.45 21.11
C LEU A 78 20.43 10.83 20.53
N ALA A 79 20.98 10.00 19.62
CA ALA A 79 22.30 10.23 19.06
C ALA A 79 22.39 11.49 18.19
N SER A 80 21.26 11.96 17.69
CA SER A 80 21.21 13.17 16.88
C SER A 80 21.17 14.47 17.69
N GLU A 81 21.15 14.45 19.01
CA GLU A 81 21.15 15.68 19.83
C GLU A 81 22.50 16.42 19.82
N SER A 82 23.56 15.73 19.41
CA SER A 82 24.92 16.29 19.43
C SER A 82 25.33 17.05 18.16
N LEU A 83 24.47 17.15 17.14
CA LEU A 83 24.80 17.75 15.85
C LEU A 83 23.93 18.98 15.53
N PRO A 84 24.47 20.06 14.95
CA PRO A 84 23.65 21.15 14.41
C PRO A 84 22.93 20.68 13.13
N HIS A 85 21.63 20.95 13.01
CA HIS A 85 20.76 20.56 11.89
C HIS A 85 20.36 19.08 11.82
N GLN A 86 19.68 18.60 12.84
CA GLN A 86 19.55 17.17 13.07
C GLN A 86 18.26 16.58 12.56
N VAL A 87 18.39 15.57 11.70
CA VAL A 87 17.29 14.66 11.36
C VAL A 87 17.07 13.71 12.53
N ARG A 88 15.97 13.90 13.28
CA ARG A 88 15.57 13.04 14.40
C ARG A 88 14.36 12.21 14.04
N GLY A 89 14.48 10.88 14.16
CA GLY A 89 13.45 9.92 13.79
C GLY A 89 13.86 9.06 12.61
N GLY A 90 12.89 8.59 11.82
CA GLY A 90 13.15 7.68 10.71
C GLY A 90 11.89 7.04 10.15
N ILE A 91 12.09 5.93 9.43
CA ILE A 91 11.04 5.15 8.78
C ILE A 91 11.05 3.74 9.36
N VAL A 92 9.94 3.32 9.96
CA VAL A 92 9.76 1.93 10.41
C VAL A 92 8.96 1.20 9.33
N ALA A 93 9.69 0.43 8.52
CA ALA A 93 9.21 -0.25 7.34
C ALA A 93 9.07 -1.77 7.54
N ASP A 94 9.02 -2.24 8.77
CA ASP A 94 8.83 -3.64 9.13
C ASP A 94 7.59 -4.24 8.46
N GLU A 95 7.69 -5.51 8.09
CA GLU A 95 6.56 -6.25 7.51
C GLU A 95 5.32 -6.18 8.41
N MET A 96 4.16 -6.26 7.80
CA MET A 96 2.89 -6.23 8.54
C MET A 96 2.77 -7.43 9.48
N GLY A 97 2.31 -7.18 10.71
CA GLY A 97 2.17 -8.19 11.75
C GLY A 97 3.36 -8.28 12.72
N LEU A 98 4.46 -7.56 12.50
CA LEU A 98 5.62 -7.51 13.41
C LEU A 98 5.41 -6.63 14.66
N GLY A 99 4.22 -6.04 14.82
CA GLY A 99 3.86 -5.29 16.03
C GLY A 99 4.37 -3.85 16.06
N LYS A 100 4.47 -3.18 14.90
CA LYS A 100 4.89 -1.78 14.78
C LYS A 100 4.16 -0.83 15.77
N THR A 101 2.86 -1.01 15.94
CA THR A 101 2.05 -0.19 16.87
C THR A 101 2.52 -0.33 18.31
N ILE A 102 2.75 -1.55 18.79
CA ILE A 102 3.27 -1.82 20.15
C ILE A 102 4.66 -1.22 20.32
N MET A 103 5.50 -1.34 19.30
CA MET A 103 6.83 -0.78 19.28
C MET A 103 6.80 0.76 19.39
N MET A 104 5.88 1.43 18.67
CA MET A 104 5.72 2.89 18.77
C MET A 104 5.15 3.33 20.12
N ILE A 105 4.18 2.60 20.70
CA ILE A 105 3.68 2.87 22.05
C ILE A 105 4.81 2.69 23.06
N GLY A 106 5.58 1.62 22.95
CA GLY A 106 6.75 1.38 23.78
C GLY A 106 7.82 2.46 23.65
N LEU A 107 8.06 2.99 22.45
CA LEU A 107 8.97 4.11 22.21
C LEU A 107 8.52 5.40 22.92
N ILE A 108 7.20 5.67 22.93
CA ILE A 108 6.64 6.82 23.66
C ILE A 108 6.99 6.75 25.15
N LEU A 109 6.95 5.56 25.74
CA LEU A 109 7.26 5.36 27.17
C LEU A 109 8.76 5.27 27.43
N ALA A 110 9.51 4.61 26.53
CA ALA A 110 10.96 4.42 26.67
C ALA A 110 11.74 5.75 26.62
N ASN A 111 11.33 6.65 25.73
CA ASN A 111 11.88 8.00 25.60
C ASN A 111 10.73 9.02 25.57
N PHE A 112 10.24 9.38 26.75
CA PHE A 112 9.11 10.27 26.88
C PHE A 112 9.41 11.66 26.30
N GLN A 113 8.57 12.11 25.37
CA GLN A 113 8.56 13.46 24.84
C GLN A 113 7.32 14.20 25.35
N LYS A 114 7.47 15.46 25.70
CA LYS A 114 6.41 16.24 26.35
C LYS A 114 5.08 16.21 25.61
N ARG A 115 5.10 16.11 24.29
CA ARG A 115 3.91 16.09 23.41
C ARG A 115 4.17 15.17 22.22
N THR A 116 3.44 14.07 22.15
CA THR A 116 3.49 13.17 21.00
C THR A 116 2.17 13.24 20.24
N LEU A 117 2.24 13.55 18.93
CA LEU A 117 1.12 13.49 18.02
C LEU A 117 1.17 12.19 17.23
N VAL A 118 0.07 11.45 17.19
CA VAL A 118 -0.09 10.24 16.36
C VAL A 118 -1.10 10.56 15.25
N VAL A 119 -0.65 10.49 14.00
CA VAL A 119 -1.45 10.74 12.80
C VAL A 119 -1.67 9.42 12.07
N LEU A 120 -2.93 9.07 11.83
CA LEU A 120 -3.26 7.74 11.31
C LEU A 120 -4.56 7.77 10.48
N PRO A 121 -4.85 6.72 9.69
CA PRO A 121 -6.13 6.54 9.04
C PRO A 121 -7.29 6.44 10.04
N VAL A 122 -8.48 6.88 9.62
CA VAL A 122 -9.69 6.88 10.46
C VAL A 122 -9.98 5.50 11.06
N ALA A 123 -9.78 4.45 10.29
CA ALA A 123 -10.05 3.07 10.71
C ALA A 123 -9.20 2.62 11.92
N LEU A 124 -8.02 3.21 12.10
CA LEU A 124 -7.08 2.85 13.17
C LEU A 124 -7.26 3.67 14.46
N VAL A 125 -8.07 4.74 14.47
CA VAL A 125 -8.21 5.64 15.63
C VAL A 125 -8.60 4.87 16.89
N LYS A 126 -9.68 4.11 16.84
CA LYS A 126 -10.16 3.32 17.99
C LYS A 126 -9.17 2.24 18.43
N GLN A 127 -8.50 1.61 17.46
CA GLN A 127 -7.50 0.59 17.76
C GLN A 127 -6.31 1.16 18.54
N TRP A 128 -5.78 2.31 18.10
CA TRP A 128 -4.67 2.98 18.78
C TRP A 128 -5.08 3.47 20.16
N GLU A 129 -6.25 4.11 20.31
CA GLU A 129 -6.80 4.55 21.58
C GLU A 129 -6.90 3.39 22.57
N GLN A 130 -7.52 2.28 22.15
CA GLN A 130 -7.68 1.08 22.97
C GLN A 130 -6.36 0.43 23.35
N GLN A 131 -5.40 0.38 22.41
CA GLN A 131 -4.08 -0.21 22.68
C GLN A 131 -3.25 0.66 23.65
N ILE A 132 -3.30 1.98 23.53
CA ILE A 132 -2.65 2.87 24.49
C ILE A 132 -3.29 2.66 25.87
N LEU A 133 -4.61 2.73 25.98
CA LEU A 133 -5.31 2.56 27.26
C LEU A 133 -5.02 1.18 27.87
N LYS A 134 -5.15 0.10 27.10
CA LYS A 134 -4.94 -1.28 27.58
C LYS A 134 -3.51 -1.51 28.07
N ASN A 135 -2.52 -1.01 27.32
CA ASN A 135 -1.12 -1.38 27.56
C ASN A 135 -0.40 -0.38 28.48
N THR A 136 -0.94 0.83 28.69
CA THR A 136 -0.29 1.87 29.51
C THR A 136 -1.13 2.35 30.68
N GLY A 137 -2.43 2.04 30.70
CA GLY A 137 -3.39 2.60 31.65
C GLY A 137 -3.73 4.08 31.41
N HIS A 138 -3.15 4.73 30.40
CA HIS A 138 -3.36 6.14 30.10
C HIS A 138 -4.29 6.34 28.90
N GLN A 139 -5.14 7.36 28.98
CA GLN A 139 -6.03 7.73 27.88
C GLN A 139 -5.36 8.78 27.00
N ALA A 140 -5.29 8.51 25.68
CA ALA A 140 -4.85 9.50 24.70
C ALA A 140 -5.97 10.50 24.39
N LEU A 141 -5.62 11.75 24.09
CA LEU A 141 -6.57 12.77 23.64
C LEU A 141 -6.88 12.56 22.16
N VAL A 142 -8.14 12.22 21.82
CA VAL A 142 -8.54 11.96 20.44
C VAL A 142 -9.07 13.23 19.77
N PHE A 143 -8.26 13.83 18.90
CA PHE A 143 -8.64 15.00 18.11
C PHE A 143 -9.29 14.57 16.78
N TYR A 144 -10.51 14.00 16.88
CA TYR A 144 -11.28 13.48 15.76
C TYR A 144 -12.79 13.56 16.04
N GLY A 145 -13.62 13.48 15.00
CA GLY A 145 -15.07 13.41 15.12
C GLY A 145 -15.72 14.70 15.65
N ALA A 146 -16.83 14.54 16.36
CA ALA A 146 -17.58 15.66 16.95
C ALA A 146 -16.84 16.28 18.14
N GLU A 147 -16.14 15.47 18.91
CA GLU A 147 -15.45 15.85 20.17
C GLU A 147 -14.31 16.86 19.93
N LYS A 148 -13.69 16.86 18.73
CA LYS A 148 -12.65 17.84 18.40
C LYS A 148 -13.08 19.31 18.57
N LYS A 149 -14.40 19.59 18.56
CA LYS A 149 -14.92 20.95 18.71
C LYS A 149 -14.73 21.49 20.14
N THR A 150 -14.75 20.62 21.14
CA THR A 150 -14.59 20.95 22.56
C THR A 150 -13.12 21.01 22.99
N ILE A 151 -12.21 20.41 22.23
CA ILE A 151 -10.78 20.38 22.54
C ILE A 151 -10.18 21.76 22.32
N THR A 152 -9.66 22.37 23.37
CA THR A 152 -9.00 23.67 23.33
C THR A 152 -7.52 23.55 22.96
N GLN A 153 -6.86 24.69 22.62
CA GLN A 153 -5.42 24.74 22.39
C GLN A 153 -4.64 24.26 23.63
N GLN A 154 -5.05 24.70 24.81
CA GLN A 154 -4.43 24.34 26.09
C GLN A 154 -4.55 22.83 26.37
N MET A 155 -5.68 22.18 26.02
CA MET A 155 -5.81 20.73 26.13
C MET A 155 -4.81 19.99 25.25
N LEU A 156 -4.58 20.46 24.00
CA LEU A 156 -3.57 19.88 23.10
C LEU A 156 -2.16 20.07 23.64
N GLU A 157 -1.85 21.22 24.23
CA GLU A 157 -0.52 21.52 24.80
C GLU A 157 -0.23 20.74 26.09
N ASN A 158 -1.24 20.35 26.82
CA ASN A 158 -1.11 19.59 28.07
C ASN A 158 -1.21 18.07 27.88
N ALA A 159 -1.75 17.59 26.75
CA ALA A 159 -1.91 16.17 26.51
C ALA A 159 -0.56 15.51 26.17
N PRO A 160 -0.16 14.44 26.88
CA PRO A 160 1.06 13.69 26.57
C PRO A 160 1.01 13.04 25.18
N VAL A 161 -0.15 12.49 24.81
CA VAL A 161 -0.39 11.82 23.55
C VAL A 161 -1.70 12.32 22.94
N VAL A 162 -1.63 12.79 21.69
CA VAL A 162 -2.79 13.22 20.91
C VAL A 162 -2.91 12.33 19.67
N ILE A 163 -4.10 11.79 19.41
CA ILE A 163 -4.40 10.99 18.21
C ILE A 163 -5.23 11.85 17.26
N THR A 164 -4.86 11.87 15.98
CA THR A 164 -5.63 12.53 14.93
C THR A 164 -5.56 11.75 13.62
N THR A 165 -6.24 12.26 12.58
CA THR A 165 -6.28 11.59 11.27
C THR A 165 -5.67 12.46 10.18
N TYR A 166 -5.22 11.81 9.11
CA TYR A 166 -4.69 12.50 7.93
C TYR A 166 -5.61 13.58 7.38
N GLY A 167 -6.94 13.35 7.38
CA GLY A 167 -7.92 14.32 6.95
C GLY A 167 -7.93 15.61 7.78
N HIS A 168 -7.52 15.56 9.06
CA HIS A 168 -7.39 16.73 9.93
C HIS A 168 -6.04 17.44 9.77
N MET A 169 -5.07 16.83 9.11
CA MET A 169 -3.79 17.48 8.82
C MET A 169 -3.87 18.44 7.63
N VAL A 170 -4.91 18.35 6.79
CA VAL A 170 -5.03 19.23 5.60
C VAL A 170 -5.40 20.65 6.02
N ARG A 171 -4.55 21.63 5.71
CA ARG A 171 -4.84 23.07 5.83
C ARG A 171 -5.58 23.56 4.60
N ARG A 172 -6.72 24.19 4.77
CA ARG A 172 -7.60 24.62 3.65
C ARG A 172 -7.18 25.92 2.94
N SER A 173 -6.14 26.59 3.38
CA SER A 173 -5.66 27.81 2.73
C SER A 173 -4.14 27.93 2.77
N PHE A 174 -3.50 27.62 1.64
CA PHE A 174 -2.26 28.26 1.22
C PHE A 174 -2.64 29.33 0.19
N ALA A 175 -3.36 30.39 0.60
CA ALA A 175 -3.38 31.60 -0.18
C ALA A 175 -1.99 32.23 -0.04
N PRO A 176 -1.28 32.57 -1.14
CA PRO A 176 -0.04 33.32 -1.03
C PRO A 176 -0.38 34.65 -0.36
N ILE A 177 0.24 34.93 0.78
CA ILE A 177 0.16 36.26 1.39
C ILE A 177 0.88 37.18 0.42
N SER A 178 0.12 37.96 -0.34
CA SER A 178 0.66 39.03 -1.16
C SER A 178 1.31 40.04 -0.23
N HIS A 179 2.60 40.33 -0.43
CA HIS A 179 3.36 41.33 0.33
C HIS A 179 2.75 42.77 0.25
N LYS A 180 1.64 42.98 -0.46
CA LYS A 180 0.93 44.25 -0.54
C LYS A 180 -0.13 44.45 0.55
N ASP A 181 -0.47 43.42 1.35
CA ASP A 181 -1.57 43.48 2.32
C ASP A 181 -1.15 43.65 3.78
N VAL A 182 0.15 43.79 4.05
CA VAL A 182 0.66 43.97 5.43
C VAL A 182 0.35 45.33 6.05
N SER A 183 -0.12 46.32 5.25
CA SER A 183 -0.38 47.70 5.74
C SER A 183 -1.83 48.05 6.00
N LYS A 184 -2.79 47.11 5.87
CA LYS A 184 -4.23 47.37 6.15
C LYS A 184 -4.87 46.27 6.97
N SER A 185 -4.39 46.05 8.19
CA SER A 185 -5.05 45.19 9.17
C SER A 185 -5.96 45.98 10.08
N THR A 186 -7.10 46.44 9.59
CA THR A 186 -8.29 46.79 10.38
C THR A 186 -9.47 46.95 9.46
N HIS A 187 -9.97 45.90 8.83
CA HIS A 187 -11.35 45.85 8.38
C HIS A 187 -11.85 44.40 8.37
N THR A 188 -12.80 44.17 9.23
CA THR A 188 -13.71 43.03 9.32
C THR A 188 -14.29 42.70 7.95
N LEU A 189 -13.80 41.64 7.30
CA LEU A 189 -14.52 41.01 6.21
C LEU A 189 -15.43 39.95 6.79
N SER A 190 -16.70 40.12 6.53
CA SER A 190 -17.81 39.34 7.04
C SER A 190 -17.60 37.81 6.94
N GLY A 191 -17.67 37.13 8.06
CA GLY A 191 -18.43 35.88 8.13
C GLY A 191 -17.74 34.60 7.90
N THR A 192 -16.44 34.49 7.55
CA THR A 192 -15.75 33.21 7.51
C THR A 192 -14.39 33.32 8.21
N GLN A 193 -14.40 33.23 9.52
CA GLN A 193 -13.17 32.97 10.27
C GLN A 193 -12.60 31.64 9.80
N ILE A 194 -11.50 31.70 9.01
CA ILE A 194 -10.67 30.54 8.74
C ILE A 194 -10.13 30.11 10.11
N ARG A 195 -10.79 29.13 10.75
CA ARG A 195 -10.30 28.56 12.00
C ARG A 195 -8.97 27.91 11.70
N GLU A 196 -7.88 28.54 12.16
CA GLU A 196 -6.56 27.90 12.12
C GLU A 196 -6.66 26.53 12.75
N ASN A 197 -6.05 25.54 12.08
CA ASN A 197 -6.04 24.19 12.59
C ASN A 197 -5.13 24.16 13.83
N ARG A 198 -5.72 24.00 15.00
CA ARG A 198 -5.07 24.04 16.32
C ARG A 198 -3.85 23.13 16.44
N LEU A 199 -3.77 22.04 15.66
CA LEU A 199 -2.62 21.14 15.68
C LEU A 199 -1.32 21.84 15.25
N TYR A 200 -1.42 22.88 14.41
CA TYR A 200 -0.25 23.65 13.92
C TYR A 200 0.20 24.75 14.88
N GLY A 201 -0.63 25.09 15.87
CA GLY A 201 -0.26 26.00 16.95
C GLY A 201 0.54 25.34 18.09
N VAL A 202 0.73 24.00 18.02
CA VAL A 202 1.48 23.24 19.03
C VAL A 202 2.88 22.92 18.52
N LYS A 203 3.90 23.10 19.37
CA LYS A 203 5.21 22.53 19.13
C LYS A 203 5.22 21.09 19.64
N TRP A 204 5.34 20.12 18.74
CA TRP A 204 5.35 18.69 19.07
C TRP A 204 6.76 18.20 19.34
N GLY A 205 6.97 17.51 20.47
CA GLY A 205 8.25 16.83 20.73
C GLY A 205 8.45 15.64 19.79
N ARG A 206 7.36 14.92 19.47
CA ARG A 206 7.38 13.80 18.53
C ARG A 206 6.10 13.75 17.70
N VAL A 207 6.21 13.37 16.42
CA VAL A 207 5.07 13.02 15.58
C VAL A 207 5.30 11.64 14.99
N ILE A 208 4.29 10.78 15.09
CA ILE A 208 4.26 9.43 14.51
C ILE A 208 3.18 9.40 13.44
N PHE A 209 3.56 9.13 12.20
CA PHE A 209 2.66 8.95 11.07
C PHE A 209 2.48 7.46 10.80
N ASP A 210 1.37 6.88 11.27
CA ASP A 210 1.07 5.46 10.98
C ASP A 210 0.41 5.32 9.62
N GLU A 211 0.73 4.24 8.89
CA GLU A 211 0.41 4.05 7.48
C GLU A 211 0.87 5.25 6.62
N ALA A 212 2.14 5.64 6.80
CA ALA A 212 2.74 6.84 6.22
C ALA A 212 2.75 6.88 4.68
N HIS A 213 2.39 5.79 4.02
CA HIS A 213 2.16 5.77 2.57
C HIS A 213 1.05 6.74 2.11
N HIS A 214 0.24 7.29 3.01
CA HIS A 214 -0.68 8.38 2.72
C HIS A 214 0.02 9.72 2.41
N LEU A 215 1.30 9.85 2.72
CA LEU A 215 2.11 11.07 2.51
C LEU A 215 2.90 11.07 1.20
N LYS A 216 2.62 10.13 0.30
CA LYS A 216 3.21 10.09 -1.03
C LYS A 216 2.72 11.27 -1.88
N GLY A 217 3.61 11.80 -2.71
CA GLY A 217 3.27 12.89 -3.62
C GLY A 217 3.42 14.29 -3.01
N ARG A 218 4.55 14.94 -3.32
CA ARG A 218 4.94 16.25 -2.80
C ARG A 218 3.97 17.37 -3.17
N ASN A 219 3.24 17.22 -4.26
CA ASN A 219 2.28 18.22 -4.74
C ASN A 219 0.95 18.17 -3.99
N THR A 220 0.71 17.16 -3.16
CA THR A 220 -0.55 17.02 -2.42
C THR A 220 -0.68 18.04 -1.29
N GLN A 221 -1.91 18.46 -1.02
CA GLN A 221 -2.19 19.39 0.08
C GLN A 221 -1.79 18.81 1.44
N ILE A 222 -1.91 17.49 1.62
CA ILE A 222 -1.53 16.83 2.87
C ILE A 222 -0.01 16.88 3.08
N PHE A 223 0.78 16.63 2.04
CA PHE A 223 2.23 16.73 2.12
C PHE A 223 2.68 18.13 2.51
N LYS A 224 2.17 19.17 1.79
CA LYS A 224 2.46 20.57 2.08
C LYS A 224 2.07 20.97 3.51
N SER A 225 0.93 20.47 3.97
CA SER A 225 0.48 20.73 5.33
C SER A 225 1.39 20.08 6.37
N VAL A 226 1.71 18.81 6.21
CA VAL A 226 2.59 18.07 7.13
C VAL A 226 4.01 18.65 7.16
N SER A 227 4.53 19.14 6.02
CA SER A 227 5.84 19.82 5.95
C SER A 227 5.90 21.05 6.86
N SER A 228 4.78 21.77 7.04
CA SER A 228 4.70 22.96 7.89
C SER A 228 4.44 22.65 9.38
N LEU A 229 4.35 21.37 9.78
CA LEU A 229 4.11 20.99 11.16
C LEU A 229 5.39 21.17 11.99
N ASN A 230 5.27 21.89 13.12
CA ASN A 230 6.41 22.11 14.03
C ASN A 230 6.61 20.87 14.91
N ALA A 231 7.65 20.08 14.63
CA ALA A 231 7.97 18.85 15.34
C ALA A 231 9.48 18.62 15.41
N ASP A 232 9.97 18.21 16.58
CA ASP A 232 11.40 17.93 16.79
C ASP A 232 11.79 16.53 16.29
N ILE A 233 10.92 15.53 16.42
CA ILE A 233 11.14 14.14 16.02
C ILE A 233 9.99 13.69 15.10
N ARG A 234 10.31 13.01 13.99
CA ARG A 234 9.33 12.47 13.04
C ARG A 234 9.55 11.00 12.76
N TRP A 235 8.52 10.20 12.96
CA TRP A 235 8.50 8.77 12.63
C TRP A 235 7.46 8.48 11.56
N PHE A 236 7.87 7.77 10.53
CA PHE A 236 7.00 7.29 9.46
C PHE A 236 6.88 5.77 9.58
N VAL A 237 5.70 5.28 9.90
CA VAL A 237 5.43 3.85 10.10
C VAL A 237 4.62 3.35 8.91
N THR A 238 5.16 2.41 8.15
CA THR A 238 4.49 1.82 6.98
C THR A 238 5.12 0.49 6.62
N GLY A 239 4.33 -0.52 6.26
CA GLY A 239 4.89 -1.77 5.73
C GLY A 239 5.45 -1.65 4.31
N THR A 240 5.14 -0.55 3.62
CA THR A 240 5.45 -0.34 2.20
C THR A 240 5.89 1.10 1.94
N PRO A 241 7.13 1.44 2.24
CA PRO A 241 7.65 2.80 2.06
C PRO A 241 7.79 3.19 0.58
N ILE A 242 7.86 2.21 -0.32
CA ILE A 242 7.83 2.36 -1.77
C ILE A 242 6.64 1.57 -2.31
N GLN A 243 5.66 2.24 -2.89
CA GLN A 243 4.46 1.63 -3.47
C GLN A 243 4.43 1.72 -4.99
N ASN A 244 4.71 2.89 -5.53
CA ASN A 244 4.62 3.16 -6.96
C ASN A 244 5.96 3.55 -7.57
N SER A 245 6.77 4.29 -6.86
CA SER A 245 8.08 4.76 -7.34
C SER A 245 8.99 5.13 -6.19
N ILE A 246 10.26 5.32 -6.47
CA ILE A 246 11.24 5.82 -5.49
C ILE A 246 10.86 7.19 -4.91
N HIS A 247 10.06 7.97 -5.65
CA HIS A 247 9.55 9.27 -5.19
C HIS A 247 8.69 9.17 -3.94
N ASP A 248 8.08 7.99 -3.67
CA ASP A 248 7.39 7.75 -2.41
C ASP A 248 8.37 7.82 -1.24
N LEU A 249 9.55 7.18 -1.37
CA LEU A 249 10.63 7.25 -0.37
C LEU A 249 11.20 8.66 -0.28
N TYR A 250 11.43 9.33 -1.42
CA TYR A 250 11.90 10.72 -1.45
C TYR A 250 10.95 11.68 -0.71
N SER A 251 9.65 11.44 -0.79
CA SER A 251 8.66 12.22 -0.06
C SER A 251 8.82 12.06 1.46
N LEU A 252 9.04 10.84 1.94
CA LEU A 252 9.30 10.58 3.35
C LEU A 252 10.64 11.17 3.80
N CYS A 253 11.70 11.08 2.97
CA CYS A 253 12.99 11.71 3.24
C CYS A 253 12.87 13.23 3.39
N ALA A 254 12.12 13.88 2.49
CA ALA A 254 11.87 15.32 2.56
C ALA A 254 11.11 15.71 3.84
N LEU A 255 10.07 14.96 4.22
CA LEU A 255 9.33 15.19 5.47
C LEU A 255 10.16 14.89 6.71
N LEU A 256 11.14 14.01 6.61
CA LEU A 256 12.11 13.74 7.68
C LEU A 256 13.13 14.90 7.85
N GLY A 257 13.24 15.76 6.84
CA GLY A 257 14.17 16.89 6.83
C GLY A 257 15.49 16.62 6.11
N ILE A 258 15.62 15.50 5.38
CA ILE A 258 16.79 15.20 4.55
C ILE A 258 16.76 16.08 3.30
N PRO A 259 17.85 16.79 2.94
CA PRO A 259 17.89 17.66 1.77
C PRO A 259 17.70 16.94 0.44
N ALA A 260 17.03 17.58 -0.52
CA ALA A 260 16.76 17.01 -1.83
C ALA A 260 18.03 16.63 -2.61
N ALA A 261 19.04 17.46 -2.56
CA ALA A 261 20.33 17.19 -3.21
C ALA A 261 20.99 15.89 -2.70
N TYR A 262 20.74 15.51 -1.45
CA TYR A 262 21.33 14.32 -0.87
C TYR A 262 20.63 13.03 -1.29
N TYR A 263 19.28 12.97 -1.22
CA TYR A 263 18.55 11.74 -1.57
C TYR A 263 18.30 11.59 -3.09
N ALA A 264 18.62 12.60 -3.91
CA ALA A 264 18.61 12.46 -5.37
C ALA A 264 19.76 11.58 -5.90
N ASP A 265 20.82 11.40 -5.12
CA ASP A 265 21.96 10.55 -5.46
C ASP A 265 21.69 9.10 -5.04
N LYS A 266 21.88 8.15 -5.96
CA LYS A 266 21.64 6.71 -5.75
C LYS A 266 22.53 6.12 -4.64
N ASP A 267 23.76 6.52 -4.55
CA ASP A 267 24.70 6.02 -3.52
C ASP A 267 24.29 6.49 -2.13
N ASN A 268 23.75 7.70 -2.03
CA ASN A 268 23.24 8.23 -0.78
C ASN A 268 21.93 7.59 -0.35
N ILE A 269 21.09 7.11 -1.29
CA ILE A 269 19.88 6.37 -0.95
C ILE A 269 20.20 5.13 -0.13
N ARG A 270 21.23 4.35 -0.50
CA ARG A 270 21.65 3.18 0.29
C ARG A 270 22.07 3.57 1.71
N LYS A 271 22.78 4.70 1.85
CA LYS A 271 23.16 5.24 3.16
C LYS A 271 21.92 5.65 3.97
N ILE A 272 20.95 6.32 3.35
CA ILE A 272 19.68 6.69 4.00
C ILE A 272 18.92 5.44 4.46
N VAL A 273 18.75 4.47 3.58
CA VAL A 273 18.04 3.22 3.92
C VAL A 273 18.70 2.53 5.10
N LYS A 274 20.00 2.32 5.04
CA LYS A 274 20.77 1.70 6.13
C LYS A 274 20.60 2.39 7.48
N HIS A 275 20.34 3.70 7.51
CA HIS A 275 20.45 4.51 8.72
C HIS A 275 19.14 5.02 9.27
N PHE A 276 18.21 5.31 8.38
CA PHE A 276 16.92 5.88 8.74
C PHE A 276 15.74 4.94 8.46
N VAL A 277 15.98 3.77 7.82
CA VAL A 277 14.91 2.81 7.52
C VAL A 277 15.14 1.51 8.27
N LEU A 278 14.20 1.13 9.12
CA LEU A 278 14.15 -0.19 9.75
C LEU A 278 13.20 -1.07 8.94
N LYS A 279 13.74 -2.01 8.16
CA LYS A 279 12.94 -2.97 7.39
C LYS A 279 13.34 -4.39 7.76
N ARG A 280 12.37 -5.15 8.28
CA ARG A 280 12.53 -6.58 8.59
C ARG A 280 11.32 -7.34 8.09
N THR A 281 11.55 -8.59 7.68
CA THR A 281 10.51 -9.52 7.27
C THR A 281 10.22 -10.51 8.41
N LYS A 282 9.06 -11.17 8.37
CA LYS A 282 8.74 -12.24 9.33
C LYS A 282 9.80 -13.35 9.31
N GLN A 283 10.29 -13.67 8.12
CA GLN A 283 11.34 -14.66 7.92
C GLN A 283 12.68 -14.23 8.55
N SER A 284 13.10 -12.96 8.33
CA SER A 284 14.38 -12.45 8.86
C SER A 284 14.42 -12.37 10.38
N VAL A 285 13.26 -12.28 11.04
CA VAL A 285 13.15 -12.26 12.52
C VAL A 285 12.83 -13.64 13.11
N GLY A 286 12.89 -14.71 12.30
CA GLY A 286 12.63 -16.08 12.77
C GLY A 286 11.18 -16.33 13.20
N LEU A 287 10.22 -15.50 12.76
CA LEU A 287 8.82 -15.69 13.10
C LEU A 287 8.21 -16.79 12.22
N SER A 288 8.05 -17.98 12.78
CA SER A 288 7.38 -19.07 12.10
C SER A 288 5.86 -18.83 12.09
N LEU A 289 5.30 -18.71 10.91
CA LEU A 289 3.86 -18.72 10.65
C LEU A 289 3.51 -19.97 9.83
N PRO A 290 2.25 -20.42 9.88
CA PRO A 290 1.78 -21.46 8.96
C PRO A 290 2.09 -21.09 7.51
N PRO A 291 2.29 -22.06 6.61
CA PRO A 291 2.61 -21.81 5.21
C PRO A 291 1.61 -20.87 4.53
N LEU A 292 2.12 -19.99 3.68
CA LEU A 292 1.34 -19.13 2.81
C LEU A 292 1.56 -19.58 1.35
N THR A 293 0.50 -20.07 0.72
CA THR A 293 0.56 -20.53 -0.68
C THR A 293 -0.29 -19.61 -1.56
N THR A 294 0.25 -19.17 -2.68
CA THR A 294 -0.50 -18.38 -3.67
C THR A 294 -0.75 -19.20 -4.93
N LYS A 295 -2.02 -19.22 -5.37
CA LYS A 295 -2.44 -19.85 -6.62
C LYS A 295 -3.00 -18.78 -7.57
N ASN A 296 -2.36 -18.61 -8.71
CA ASN A 296 -2.86 -17.74 -9.77
C ASN A 296 -3.76 -18.57 -10.69
N ILE A 297 -5.02 -18.15 -10.86
CA ILE A 297 -6.01 -18.81 -11.69
C ILE A 297 -6.27 -17.94 -12.91
N VAL A 298 -5.82 -18.38 -14.07
CA VAL A 298 -6.14 -17.74 -15.34
C VAL A 298 -7.54 -18.17 -15.74
N VAL A 299 -8.43 -17.19 -15.93
CA VAL A 299 -9.83 -17.41 -16.28
C VAL A 299 -10.03 -17.21 -17.78
N GLN A 300 -10.44 -18.25 -18.47
CA GLN A 300 -10.74 -18.19 -19.90
C GLN A 300 -12.08 -17.46 -20.14
N TRP A 301 -12.18 -16.79 -21.29
CA TRP A 301 -13.41 -16.19 -21.78
C TRP A 301 -14.36 -17.29 -22.24
N SER A 302 -15.39 -17.60 -21.49
CA SER A 302 -16.36 -18.63 -21.86
C SER A 302 -17.58 -18.07 -22.59
N ASN A 303 -17.72 -16.75 -22.69
CA ASN A 303 -18.76 -16.07 -23.45
C ASN A 303 -18.12 -15.11 -24.49
N PRO A 304 -18.30 -15.37 -25.79
CA PRO A 304 -17.73 -14.52 -26.85
C PRO A 304 -18.19 -13.05 -26.77
N ALA A 305 -19.45 -12.80 -26.39
CA ALA A 305 -19.98 -11.45 -26.28
C ALA A 305 -19.30 -10.67 -25.12
N GLU A 306 -19.02 -11.35 -24.01
CA GLU A 306 -18.24 -10.78 -22.89
C GLU A 306 -16.82 -10.40 -23.34
N MET A 307 -16.15 -11.28 -24.11
CA MET A 307 -14.82 -11.03 -24.63
C MET A 307 -14.79 -9.85 -25.59
N VAL A 308 -15.72 -9.79 -26.56
CA VAL A 308 -15.82 -8.69 -27.54
C VAL A 308 -16.09 -7.36 -26.84
N LEU A 309 -16.99 -7.32 -25.87
CA LEU A 309 -17.29 -6.16 -25.06
C LEU A 309 -16.01 -5.65 -24.34
N SER A 310 -15.33 -6.55 -23.65
CA SER A 310 -14.13 -6.22 -22.91
C SER A 310 -13.02 -5.73 -23.84
N HIS A 311 -12.79 -6.41 -24.96
CA HIS A 311 -11.81 -6.01 -25.98
C HIS A 311 -12.07 -4.59 -26.50
N ASN A 312 -13.31 -4.26 -26.85
CA ASN A 312 -13.69 -2.91 -27.32
C ASN A 312 -13.41 -1.82 -26.28
N LEU A 313 -13.57 -2.12 -24.98
CA LEU A 313 -13.23 -1.19 -23.91
C LEU A 313 -11.72 -1.04 -23.73
N HIS A 314 -10.96 -2.09 -23.97
CA HIS A 314 -9.49 -2.08 -23.87
C HIS A 314 -8.84 -1.36 -25.05
N SER A 315 -9.35 -1.50 -26.27
CA SER A 315 -8.81 -0.86 -27.49
C SER A 315 -8.71 0.67 -27.37
N GLY A 316 -9.59 1.30 -26.55
CA GLY A 316 -9.59 2.73 -26.33
C GLY A 316 -8.59 3.24 -25.28
N ILE A 317 -7.80 2.37 -24.63
CA ILE A 317 -6.92 2.78 -23.51
C ILE A 317 -5.53 3.17 -24.01
N GLY A 318 -5.04 2.59 -25.10
CA GLY A 318 -3.77 2.93 -25.75
C GLY A 318 -2.49 2.66 -24.92
N CYS A 319 -2.61 1.96 -23.80
CA CYS A 319 -1.49 1.59 -22.92
C CYS A 319 -1.37 0.06 -22.73
N LEU A 320 -2.15 -0.71 -23.45
CA LEU A 320 -2.03 -2.17 -23.42
C LEU A 320 -0.98 -2.55 -24.46
N ASN A 321 -0.03 -3.37 -24.05
CA ASN A 321 1.01 -3.85 -24.95
C ASN A 321 0.38 -4.53 -26.14
N ILE A 322 0.47 -3.85 -27.27
CA ILE A 322 0.35 -4.50 -28.56
C ILE A 322 1.68 -5.24 -28.73
N PRO A 323 1.70 -6.56 -28.99
CA PRO A 323 2.92 -7.25 -29.30
C PRO A 323 3.66 -6.51 -30.44
N GLY A 324 4.92 -6.08 -30.23
CA GLY A 324 5.67 -5.29 -31.22
C GLY A 324 5.72 -3.77 -30.98
N VAL A 325 4.82 -3.17 -30.23
CA VAL A 325 5.07 -1.85 -29.66
C VAL A 325 6.05 -2.05 -28.51
N ALA A 326 7.17 -1.33 -28.53
CA ALA A 326 8.22 -1.43 -27.53
C ALA A 326 7.57 -1.52 -26.15
N ASP A 327 7.83 -2.62 -25.45
CA ASP A 327 7.69 -2.63 -24.01
C ASP A 327 8.27 -1.28 -23.58
N PRO A 328 7.55 -0.39 -22.87
CA PRO A 328 8.24 0.75 -22.30
C PRO A 328 9.37 0.10 -21.54
N ALA A 329 10.54 0.12 -22.15
CA ALA A 329 11.72 -0.58 -21.70
C ALA A 329 11.71 -0.38 -20.20
N LEU A 330 11.94 -1.45 -19.43
CA LEU A 330 12.36 -1.25 -18.04
C LEU A 330 13.24 0.00 -18.13
N PRO A 331 12.82 1.15 -17.61
CA PRO A 331 13.67 2.31 -17.69
C PRO A 331 14.99 1.77 -17.20
N ASP A 332 16.00 1.83 -18.07
CA ASP A 332 17.35 1.45 -17.65
C ASP A 332 17.48 2.02 -16.26
N ALA A 333 18.03 1.25 -15.31
CA ALA A 333 18.13 1.69 -13.94
C ALA A 333 18.68 3.13 -13.80
N ASP A 334 19.11 3.70 -14.91
CA ASP A 334 19.63 5.05 -15.11
C ASP A 334 18.62 6.12 -15.53
N THR A 335 17.40 5.78 -15.95
CA THR A 335 16.41 6.81 -16.29
C THR A 335 15.64 7.24 -15.03
N GLN A 336 15.83 8.50 -14.64
CA GLN A 336 15.26 9.13 -13.44
C GLN A 336 13.71 9.25 -13.45
N ASP A 337 13.05 8.83 -14.51
CA ASP A 337 11.60 9.00 -14.68
C ASP A 337 10.89 7.63 -14.63
N MET A 338 10.71 7.15 -13.40
CA MET A 338 10.01 5.90 -13.12
C MET A 338 8.53 6.13 -12.80
N SER A 339 7.83 6.93 -13.59
CA SER A 339 6.37 6.90 -13.59
C SER A 339 5.91 5.67 -14.37
N TRP A 340 5.50 4.62 -13.67
CA TRP A 340 4.97 3.37 -14.24
C TRP A 340 3.73 3.56 -15.13
N PHE A 341 3.13 4.73 -15.06
CA PHE A 341 2.06 5.18 -15.94
C PHE A 341 2.36 6.61 -16.38
N PRO A 342 2.24 6.93 -17.70
CA PRO A 342 2.14 8.32 -18.11
C PRO A 342 1.00 8.95 -17.31
N GLU A 343 1.16 10.17 -16.81
CA GLU A 343 0.11 10.86 -16.02
C GLU A 343 -1.24 10.71 -16.72
N PRO A 344 -2.16 9.90 -16.18
CA PRO A 344 -3.38 9.59 -16.90
C PRO A 344 -4.31 10.80 -16.81
N SER A 345 -4.74 11.30 -17.96
CA SER A 345 -5.85 12.25 -17.97
C SER A 345 -7.08 11.62 -17.29
N PRO A 346 -7.97 12.40 -16.67
CA PRO A 346 -9.19 11.88 -16.05
C PRO A 346 -10.03 10.98 -16.96
N VAL A 347 -10.00 11.23 -18.27
CA VAL A 347 -10.66 10.41 -19.30
C VAL A 347 -10.02 9.02 -19.42
N LYS A 348 -8.69 8.93 -19.37
CA LYS A 348 -7.97 7.65 -19.40
C LYS A 348 -8.26 6.80 -18.16
N ILE A 349 -8.29 7.42 -16.96
CA ILE A 349 -8.63 6.71 -15.72
C ILE A 349 -10.04 6.11 -15.79
N GLY A 350 -11.02 6.86 -16.27
CA GLY A 350 -12.39 6.37 -16.43
C GLY A 350 -12.47 5.13 -17.32
N ARG A 351 -11.76 5.14 -18.47
CA ARG A 351 -11.69 3.99 -19.38
C ARG A 351 -10.97 2.79 -18.77
N MET A 352 -9.88 3.00 -18.04
CA MET A 352 -9.18 1.93 -17.32
C MET A 352 -10.08 1.26 -16.28
N ILE A 353 -10.87 2.04 -15.54
CA ILE A 353 -11.85 1.51 -14.60
C ILE A 353 -12.93 0.69 -15.33
N GLN A 354 -13.43 1.17 -16.48
CA GLN A 354 -14.42 0.43 -17.28
C GLN A 354 -13.85 -0.87 -17.84
N ALA A 355 -12.61 -0.86 -18.34
CA ALA A 355 -11.92 -2.08 -18.80
C ALA A 355 -11.75 -3.08 -17.64
N LYS A 356 -11.34 -2.64 -16.45
CA LYS A 356 -11.28 -3.49 -15.26
C LYS A 356 -12.67 -4.04 -14.89
N GLN A 357 -13.70 -3.21 -14.94
CA GLN A 357 -15.08 -3.63 -14.69
C GLN A 357 -15.55 -4.70 -15.66
N SER A 358 -15.21 -4.59 -16.95
CA SER A 358 -15.57 -5.58 -17.97
C SER A 358 -14.89 -6.92 -17.76
N CYS A 359 -13.65 -6.95 -17.25
CA CYS A 359 -12.96 -8.18 -16.87
C CYS A 359 -13.62 -8.89 -15.68
N ILE A 360 -14.30 -8.16 -14.81
CA ILE A 360 -14.94 -8.71 -13.61
C ILE A 360 -16.38 -9.15 -13.90
N TYR A 361 -17.18 -8.20 -14.39
CA TYR A 361 -18.61 -8.40 -14.63
C TYR A 361 -19.12 -7.40 -15.66
N PRO A 362 -19.58 -7.81 -16.85
CA PRO A 362 -19.98 -6.93 -17.95
C PRO A 362 -20.96 -5.82 -17.54
N ARG A 363 -21.95 -6.13 -16.72
CA ARG A 363 -22.95 -5.17 -16.22
C ARG A 363 -22.35 -3.99 -15.46
N LEU A 364 -21.18 -4.14 -14.84
CA LEU A 364 -20.48 -3.02 -14.17
C LEU A 364 -19.97 -1.99 -15.17
N ALA A 365 -19.57 -2.44 -16.36
CA ALA A 365 -19.03 -1.58 -17.42
C ALA A 365 -20.12 -0.91 -18.25
N CYS A 366 -21.31 -1.54 -18.36
CA CYS A 366 -22.47 -1.04 -19.10
C CYS A 366 -23.18 0.08 -18.31
N ARG A 367 -22.74 1.33 -18.45
CA ARG A 367 -23.44 2.52 -17.93
C ARG A 367 -24.32 3.12 -19.04
N LYS A 368 -25.44 3.75 -18.66
CA LYS A 368 -26.39 4.43 -19.56
C LYS A 368 -25.78 5.44 -20.54
N SER A 369 -24.52 5.80 -20.37
CA SER A 369 -23.80 6.80 -21.17
C SER A 369 -22.88 6.22 -22.25
N VAL A 370 -22.83 4.88 -22.43
CA VAL A 370 -22.07 4.27 -23.53
C VAL A 370 -23.05 3.97 -24.66
N PRO A 371 -23.09 4.80 -25.73
CA PRO A 371 -23.96 4.53 -26.86
C PRO A 371 -23.45 3.30 -27.60
N GLN A 372 -24.35 2.41 -28.00
CA GLN A 372 -24.13 1.34 -28.99
C GLN A 372 -23.24 0.16 -28.56
N MET A 373 -23.49 -0.40 -27.39
CA MET A 373 -23.06 -1.77 -27.15
C MET A 373 -24.15 -2.74 -27.61
N PRO A 374 -23.80 -3.80 -28.34
CA PRO A 374 -24.78 -4.84 -28.60
C PRO A 374 -25.31 -5.34 -27.27
N PRO A 375 -26.62 -5.52 -27.11
CA PRO A 375 -27.17 -6.11 -25.91
C PRO A 375 -26.52 -7.49 -25.74
N CYS A 376 -25.78 -7.67 -24.65
CA CYS A 376 -25.35 -9.00 -24.26
C CYS A 376 -26.65 -9.71 -23.85
N GLU A 377 -27.04 -10.75 -24.58
CA GLU A 377 -28.30 -11.48 -24.36
C GLU A 377 -28.39 -12.04 -22.94
N ASP A 378 -27.27 -12.19 -22.24
CA ASP A 378 -27.16 -12.52 -20.84
C ASP A 378 -26.33 -11.48 -20.07
N GLU A 379 -26.94 -10.33 -19.76
CA GLU A 379 -26.31 -9.28 -18.93
C GLU A 379 -25.88 -9.76 -17.54
N ASN A 380 -26.30 -10.95 -17.15
CA ASN A 380 -26.04 -11.54 -15.84
C ASN A 380 -24.91 -12.58 -15.88
N TYR A 381 -24.25 -12.80 -17.03
CA TYR A 381 -23.15 -13.74 -17.14
C TYR A 381 -21.79 -13.06 -16.88
N SER A 382 -20.90 -13.77 -16.19
CA SER A 382 -19.50 -13.41 -16.02
C SER A 382 -18.65 -14.66 -15.93
N SER A 383 -17.73 -14.85 -16.87
CA SER A 383 -16.75 -15.96 -16.87
C SER A 383 -15.97 -15.97 -15.56
N LYS A 384 -15.50 -14.80 -15.13
CA LYS A 384 -14.71 -14.65 -13.90
C LYS A 384 -15.51 -14.99 -12.64
N ILE A 385 -16.66 -14.36 -12.42
CA ILE A 385 -17.45 -14.61 -11.21
C ILE A 385 -17.94 -16.06 -11.18
N SER A 386 -18.25 -16.64 -12.33
CA SER A 386 -18.59 -18.07 -12.42
C SER A 386 -17.45 -18.97 -11.98
N LYS A 387 -16.20 -18.68 -12.38
CA LYS A 387 -15.00 -19.43 -11.93
C LYS A 387 -14.73 -19.21 -10.44
N VAL A 388 -14.85 -17.98 -9.93
CA VAL A 388 -14.70 -17.67 -8.48
C VAL A 388 -15.72 -18.46 -7.67
N VAL A 389 -17.02 -18.41 -8.03
CA VAL A 389 -18.09 -19.12 -7.34
C VAL A 389 -17.87 -20.63 -7.40
N LYS A 390 -17.55 -21.19 -8.59
CA LYS A 390 -17.22 -22.62 -8.76
C LYS A 390 -16.07 -23.04 -7.85
N THR A 391 -15.00 -22.23 -7.76
CA THR A 391 -13.85 -22.51 -6.90
C THR A 391 -14.21 -22.48 -5.41
N ILE A 392 -15.03 -21.52 -4.97
CA ILE A 392 -15.52 -21.45 -3.57
C ILE A 392 -16.38 -22.67 -3.24
N LEU A 393 -17.32 -23.02 -4.12
CA LEU A 393 -18.26 -24.12 -3.89
C LEU A 393 -17.56 -25.49 -3.92
N SER A 394 -16.56 -25.71 -4.78
CA SER A 394 -15.79 -26.96 -4.79
C SER A 394 -14.99 -27.18 -3.49
N ARG A 395 -14.80 -26.11 -2.71
CA ARG A 395 -14.06 -26.12 -1.45
C ARG A 395 -14.94 -25.85 -0.22
N LYS A 396 -16.28 -25.89 -0.35
CA LYS A 396 -17.21 -25.53 0.72
C LYS A 396 -17.11 -26.46 1.95
N ASP A 397 -16.82 -27.74 1.72
CA ASP A 397 -16.81 -28.78 2.75
C ASP A 397 -15.42 -29.02 3.38
N ASN A 398 -14.42 -28.17 3.08
CA ASN A 398 -13.06 -28.34 3.59
C ASN A 398 -12.83 -27.76 5.00
N GLY A 399 -13.88 -27.32 5.68
CA GLY A 399 -13.84 -26.75 7.03
C GLY A 399 -13.15 -25.38 7.14
N LYS A 400 -12.66 -24.82 6.03
CA LYS A 400 -11.92 -23.56 6.02
C LYS A 400 -12.83 -22.38 5.72
N ARG A 401 -12.74 -21.33 6.54
CA ARG A 401 -13.44 -20.07 6.31
C ARG A 401 -12.77 -19.27 5.20
N LYS A 402 -13.57 -18.61 4.37
CA LYS A 402 -13.14 -17.97 3.13
C LYS A 402 -13.38 -16.47 3.16
N ILE A 403 -12.43 -15.69 2.63
CA ILE A 403 -12.56 -14.25 2.40
C ILE A 403 -12.46 -13.98 0.90
N VAL A 404 -13.39 -13.17 0.39
CA VAL A 404 -13.41 -12.73 -1.01
C VAL A 404 -13.22 -11.22 -1.05
N PHE A 405 -12.13 -10.74 -1.63
CA PHE A 405 -11.86 -9.33 -1.83
C PHE A 405 -12.38 -8.86 -3.19
N CYS A 406 -13.25 -7.86 -3.15
CA CYS A 406 -13.92 -7.24 -4.29
C CYS A 406 -13.58 -5.76 -4.39
N HIS A 407 -13.69 -5.20 -5.60
CA HIS A 407 -13.46 -3.77 -5.86
C HIS A 407 -14.77 -2.98 -5.91
N PHE A 408 -15.83 -3.58 -6.43
CA PHE A 408 -17.08 -2.87 -6.73
C PHE A 408 -18.27 -3.46 -5.96
N ARG A 409 -19.23 -2.60 -5.58
CA ARG A 409 -20.44 -3.05 -4.85
C ARG A 409 -21.29 -4.03 -5.66
N GLY A 410 -21.48 -3.78 -6.95
CA GLY A 410 -22.24 -4.69 -7.80
C GLY A 410 -21.60 -6.08 -7.96
N GLU A 411 -20.26 -6.16 -7.88
CA GLU A 411 -19.50 -7.40 -7.81
C GLU A 411 -19.84 -8.16 -6.51
N ILE A 412 -19.85 -7.48 -5.36
CA ILE A 412 -20.21 -8.04 -4.06
C ILE A 412 -21.63 -8.61 -4.09
N ASP A 413 -22.59 -7.82 -4.57
CA ASP A 413 -24.00 -8.19 -4.61
C ASP A 413 -24.22 -9.41 -5.52
N TYR A 414 -23.52 -9.47 -6.66
CA TYR A 414 -23.64 -10.57 -7.59
C TYR A 414 -23.01 -11.87 -7.07
N ILE A 415 -21.80 -11.82 -6.51
CA ILE A 415 -21.14 -12.98 -5.90
C ILE A 415 -22.00 -13.53 -4.75
N GLN A 416 -22.50 -12.65 -3.87
CA GLN A 416 -23.37 -13.04 -2.77
C GLN A 416 -24.62 -13.76 -3.29
N SER A 417 -25.32 -13.18 -4.26
CA SER A 417 -26.51 -13.77 -4.88
C SER A 417 -26.21 -15.15 -5.47
N ARG A 418 -25.12 -15.29 -6.23
CA ARG A 418 -24.75 -16.57 -6.88
C ARG A 418 -24.41 -17.65 -5.85
N LEU A 419 -23.68 -17.33 -4.78
CA LEU A 419 -23.34 -18.27 -3.72
C LEU A 419 -24.57 -18.72 -2.94
N THR A 420 -25.45 -17.80 -2.54
CA THR A 420 -26.65 -18.11 -1.76
C THR A 420 -27.70 -18.86 -2.58
N THR A 421 -27.81 -18.59 -3.88
CA THR A 421 -28.72 -19.33 -4.78
C THR A 421 -28.19 -20.74 -5.03
N ALA A 422 -26.89 -20.91 -5.27
CA ALA A 422 -26.30 -22.21 -5.54
C ALA A 422 -26.21 -23.11 -4.30
N PHE A 423 -26.04 -22.54 -3.11
CA PHE A 423 -25.94 -23.27 -1.85
C PHE A 423 -26.57 -22.49 -0.69
N PRO A 424 -27.89 -22.59 -0.47
CA PRO A 424 -28.63 -21.79 0.52
C PRO A 424 -28.19 -21.95 1.99
N SER A 425 -27.58 -23.08 2.34
CA SER A 425 -27.06 -23.31 3.70
C SER A 425 -25.70 -22.64 3.99
N LEU A 426 -25.02 -22.10 2.97
CA LEU A 426 -23.76 -21.41 3.14
C LEU A 426 -23.99 -20.03 3.79
N VAL A 427 -23.33 -19.77 4.91
CA VAL A 427 -23.46 -18.50 5.62
C VAL A 427 -22.54 -17.46 4.96
N VAL A 428 -23.10 -16.68 4.02
CA VAL A 428 -22.39 -15.61 3.31
C VAL A 428 -22.71 -14.26 3.95
N ARG A 429 -21.69 -13.48 4.29
CA ARG A 429 -21.82 -12.10 4.77
C ARG A 429 -20.93 -11.17 3.95
N TYR A 430 -21.24 -9.88 3.94
CA TYR A 430 -20.40 -8.88 3.29
C TYR A 430 -20.12 -7.68 4.21
N LEU A 431 -19.01 -7.00 3.94
CA LEU A 431 -18.65 -5.72 4.56
C LEU A 431 -18.21 -4.72 3.48
N ASP A 432 -18.94 -3.64 3.38
CA ASP A 432 -18.59 -2.49 2.54
C ASP A 432 -19.03 -1.17 3.21
N GLY A 433 -18.98 -0.06 2.47
CA GLY A 433 -19.39 1.25 2.98
C GLY A 433 -20.87 1.38 3.35
N ARG A 434 -21.74 0.39 3.04
CA ARG A 434 -23.17 0.34 3.42
C ARG A 434 -23.38 -0.30 4.78
N THR A 435 -22.43 -1.10 5.27
CA THR A 435 -22.56 -1.88 6.50
C THR A 435 -22.48 -0.97 7.72
N LYS A 436 -23.52 -0.99 8.56
CA LYS A 436 -23.58 -0.20 9.81
C LYS A 436 -22.55 -0.69 10.84
N GLU A 437 -22.09 0.19 11.71
CA GLU A 437 -21.08 -0.13 12.73
C GLU A 437 -21.51 -1.25 13.68
N SER A 438 -22.79 -1.33 14.05
CA SER A 438 -23.34 -2.42 14.88
C SER A 438 -23.25 -3.77 14.20
N GLU A 439 -23.65 -3.83 12.93
CA GLU A 439 -23.60 -5.02 12.11
C GLU A 439 -22.13 -5.45 11.83
N ARG A 440 -21.26 -4.47 11.56
CA ARG A 440 -19.82 -4.70 11.38
C ARG A 440 -19.20 -5.41 12.59
N ARG A 441 -19.57 -5.01 13.81
CA ARG A 441 -19.09 -5.67 15.04
C ARG A 441 -19.57 -7.10 15.18
N GLN A 442 -20.83 -7.39 14.80
CA GLN A 442 -21.37 -8.74 14.83
C GLN A 442 -20.66 -9.66 13.82
N ILE A 443 -20.46 -9.17 12.58
CA ILE A 443 -19.76 -9.92 11.53
C ILE A 443 -18.29 -10.21 11.90
N LEU A 444 -17.62 -9.28 12.56
CA LEU A 444 -16.22 -9.41 12.95
C LEU A 444 -16.00 -10.09 14.31
N ALA A 445 -17.07 -10.48 14.99
CA ALA A 445 -16.96 -11.22 16.26
C ALA A 445 -16.25 -12.57 16.03
N PRO A 446 -15.33 -12.98 16.94
CA PRO A 446 -14.57 -14.22 16.78
C PRO A 446 -15.42 -15.49 16.66
N ASP A 447 -16.58 -15.47 17.29
CA ASP A 447 -17.59 -16.55 17.36
C ASP A 447 -18.63 -16.49 16.23
N ALA A 448 -18.54 -15.48 15.34
CA ALA A 448 -19.47 -15.37 14.22
C ALA A 448 -19.37 -16.60 13.30
N ALA A 449 -20.48 -17.32 13.12
CA ALA A 449 -20.56 -18.44 12.20
C ALA A 449 -20.67 -17.90 10.76
N ILE A 450 -19.55 -17.75 10.08
CA ILE A 450 -19.46 -17.24 8.70
C ILE A 450 -18.57 -18.18 7.90
N ASP A 451 -19.10 -18.71 6.79
CA ASP A 451 -18.34 -19.56 5.87
C ASP A 451 -17.60 -18.71 4.84
N VAL A 452 -18.28 -17.69 4.29
CA VAL A 452 -17.72 -16.79 3.29
C VAL A 452 -17.98 -15.33 3.68
N LEU A 453 -16.91 -14.55 3.79
CA LEU A 453 -16.96 -13.11 4.03
C LEU A 453 -16.51 -12.37 2.78
N ILE A 454 -17.40 -11.56 2.19
CA ILE A 454 -17.08 -10.74 1.02
C ILE A 454 -16.74 -9.33 1.49
N LEU A 455 -15.56 -8.83 1.12
CA LEU A 455 -15.03 -7.55 1.57
C LEU A 455 -14.74 -6.61 0.40
N GLN A 456 -15.16 -5.34 0.53
CA GLN A 456 -14.65 -4.32 -0.37
C GLN A 456 -13.21 -3.97 0.03
N ILE A 457 -12.25 -4.24 -0.86
CA ILE A 457 -10.81 -4.16 -0.55
C ILE A 457 -10.39 -2.80 0.01
N GLN A 458 -10.87 -1.70 -0.56
CA GLN A 458 -10.53 -0.34 -0.11
C GLN A 458 -11.09 0.04 1.27
N THR A 459 -12.21 -0.58 1.67
CA THR A 459 -12.90 -0.23 2.93
C THR A 459 -12.40 -1.08 4.11
N CYS A 460 -11.78 -2.22 3.83
CA CYS A 460 -11.55 -3.26 4.83
C CYS A 460 -10.08 -3.65 5.02
N CYS A 461 -9.14 -3.06 4.25
CA CYS A 461 -7.73 -3.39 4.39
C CYS A 461 -7.09 -2.89 5.69
N GLU A 462 -7.68 -1.89 6.35
CA GLU A 462 -7.09 -1.27 7.54
C GLU A 462 -7.78 -1.73 8.82
N GLY A 463 -6.99 -2.14 9.82
CA GLY A 463 -7.43 -2.34 11.20
C GLY A 463 -8.23 -3.61 11.51
N LEU A 464 -8.54 -4.48 10.56
CA LEU A 464 -9.29 -5.70 10.82
C LEU A 464 -8.39 -6.86 11.32
N ASN A 465 -8.96 -7.69 12.20
CA ASN A 465 -8.39 -8.98 12.57
C ASN A 465 -9.23 -10.08 11.91
N LEU A 466 -8.63 -10.82 10.98
CA LEU A 466 -9.30 -11.82 10.15
C LEU A 466 -8.58 -13.18 10.21
N GLN A 467 -7.95 -13.48 11.35
CA GLN A 467 -7.18 -14.72 11.57
C GLN A 467 -8.02 -16.00 11.46
N GLN A 468 -9.33 -15.90 11.70
CA GLN A 468 -10.25 -17.04 11.58
C GLN A 468 -10.48 -17.49 10.14
N PHE A 469 -9.94 -16.79 9.15
CA PHE A 469 -10.06 -17.13 7.74
C PHE A 469 -8.71 -17.61 7.21
N SER A 470 -8.71 -18.72 6.49
CA SER A 470 -7.48 -19.34 5.96
C SER A 470 -7.48 -19.47 4.43
N GLU A 471 -8.59 -19.13 3.75
CA GLU A 471 -8.63 -19.02 2.30
C GLU A 471 -8.99 -17.59 1.87
N VAL A 472 -8.15 -17.01 1.01
CA VAL A 472 -8.25 -15.62 0.55
C VAL A 472 -8.42 -15.61 -0.97
N TYR A 473 -9.45 -14.94 -1.46
CA TYR A 473 -9.81 -14.88 -2.88
C TYR A 473 -9.76 -13.42 -3.36
N PHE A 474 -8.88 -13.11 -4.30
CA PHE A 474 -8.88 -11.83 -5.01
C PHE A 474 -9.55 -12.00 -6.35
N VAL A 475 -10.73 -11.44 -6.52
CA VAL A 475 -11.52 -11.54 -7.76
C VAL A 475 -10.81 -10.86 -8.93
N SER A 476 -10.06 -9.81 -8.65
CA SER A 476 -9.26 -9.06 -9.63
C SER A 476 -8.03 -8.48 -8.95
N PRO A 477 -6.87 -8.37 -9.63
CA PRO A 477 -5.68 -7.76 -9.05
C PRO A 477 -5.90 -6.28 -8.75
N ASP A 478 -5.33 -5.78 -7.64
CA ASP A 478 -5.33 -4.35 -7.33
C ASP A 478 -4.22 -3.64 -8.12
N TRP A 479 -4.36 -2.34 -8.38
CA TRP A 479 -3.31 -1.53 -9.00
C TRP A 479 -2.03 -1.44 -8.16
N ASN A 480 -2.21 -1.52 -6.85
CA ASN A 480 -1.15 -1.43 -5.87
C ASN A 480 -0.97 -2.78 -5.15
N PRO A 481 0.14 -3.49 -5.37
CA PRO A 481 0.39 -4.78 -4.75
C PRO A 481 0.35 -4.71 -3.21
N SER A 482 0.72 -3.58 -2.64
CA SER A 482 0.71 -3.38 -1.18
C SER A 482 -0.69 -3.50 -0.57
N VAL A 483 -1.75 -3.20 -1.33
CA VAL A 483 -3.14 -3.34 -0.85
C VAL A 483 -3.50 -4.81 -0.68
N GLU A 484 -3.10 -5.67 -1.63
CA GLU A 484 -3.27 -7.11 -1.51
C GLU A 484 -2.42 -7.70 -0.37
N ASP A 485 -1.17 -7.27 -0.25
CA ASP A 485 -0.28 -7.72 0.82
C ASP A 485 -0.81 -7.31 2.20
N GLN A 486 -1.40 -6.12 2.31
CA GLN A 486 -2.13 -5.67 3.51
C GLN A 486 -3.33 -6.55 3.82
N ALA A 487 -4.12 -6.89 2.81
CA ALA A 487 -5.28 -7.76 2.94
C ALA A 487 -4.89 -9.17 3.40
N ILE A 488 -3.85 -9.75 2.80
CA ILE A 488 -3.30 -11.06 3.19
C ILE A 488 -2.79 -11.01 4.64
N ALA A 489 -2.10 -9.94 5.03
CA ALA A 489 -1.57 -9.78 6.38
C ALA A 489 -2.66 -9.62 7.46
N ARG A 490 -3.92 -9.45 7.11
CA ARG A 490 -5.05 -9.51 8.07
C ARG A 490 -5.39 -10.95 8.47
N CYS A 491 -5.14 -11.91 7.59
CA CYS A 491 -5.33 -13.35 7.82
C CYS A 491 -4.02 -14.03 8.23
N HIS A 492 -2.93 -13.78 7.50
CA HIS A 492 -1.62 -14.38 7.73
C HIS A 492 -0.76 -13.53 8.67
N ARG A 493 -1.03 -13.65 9.97
CA ARG A 493 -0.38 -12.89 11.04
C ARG A 493 -0.19 -13.73 12.29
N PHE A 494 0.54 -13.18 13.27
CA PHE A 494 0.74 -13.85 14.56
C PHE A 494 -0.61 -14.27 15.18
N GLY A 495 -0.72 -15.54 15.56
CA GLY A 495 -1.96 -16.16 16.04
C GLY A 495 -2.75 -16.93 14.97
N GLN A 496 -2.34 -16.91 13.70
CA GLN A 496 -2.86 -17.85 12.69
C GLN A 496 -2.30 -19.26 12.97
N THR A 497 -3.18 -20.24 12.97
CA THR A 497 -2.84 -21.64 13.25
C THR A 497 -2.92 -22.55 12.03
N GLU A 498 -3.56 -22.08 10.95
CA GLU A 498 -3.76 -22.86 9.74
C GLU A 498 -2.95 -22.32 8.55
N PRO A 499 -2.56 -23.18 7.61
CA PRO A 499 -2.00 -22.75 6.33
C PRO A 499 -2.97 -21.82 5.61
N VAL A 500 -2.47 -20.70 5.10
CA VAL A 500 -3.27 -19.72 4.35
C VAL A 500 -3.06 -19.93 2.86
N VAL A 501 -4.16 -20.06 2.12
CA VAL A 501 -4.13 -20.20 0.66
C VAL A 501 -4.74 -18.95 0.03
N VAL A 502 -4.01 -18.33 -0.89
CA VAL A 502 -4.43 -17.16 -1.64
C VAL A 502 -4.75 -17.55 -3.08
N PHE A 503 -5.94 -17.25 -3.54
CA PHE A 503 -6.38 -17.44 -4.93
C PHE A 503 -6.47 -16.08 -5.61
N ARG A 504 -5.75 -15.88 -6.72
CA ARG A 504 -5.83 -14.69 -7.56
C ARG A 504 -6.41 -15.04 -8.92
N PHE A 505 -7.53 -14.41 -9.28
CA PHE A 505 -8.20 -14.63 -10.55
C PHE A 505 -7.84 -13.53 -11.53
N ILE A 506 -7.28 -13.92 -12.68
CA ILE A 506 -6.80 -13.01 -13.72
C ILE A 506 -7.44 -13.46 -15.04
N MET A 507 -8.08 -12.54 -15.76
CA MET A 507 -8.63 -12.88 -17.09
C MET A 507 -7.52 -13.19 -18.08
N ALA A 508 -7.74 -14.22 -18.87
CA ALA A 508 -6.84 -14.58 -19.97
C ALA A 508 -6.70 -13.43 -20.98
N PRO A 509 -5.55 -13.31 -21.66
CA PRO A 509 -5.38 -12.40 -22.77
C PRO A 509 -6.45 -12.62 -23.86
N PHE A 510 -6.73 -11.57 -24.64
CA PHE A 510 -7.60 -11.68 -25.80
C PHE A 510 -6.86 -12.41 -26.91
N LYS A 511 -7.45 -13.47 -27.45
CA LYS A 511 -6.93 -14.15 -28.65
C LYS A 511 -7.69 -13.65 -29.86
N ILE A 512 -7.01 -12.92 -30.75
CA ILE A 512 -7.59 -12.35 -31.97
C ILE A 512 -6.90 -12.96 -33.16
N PRO A 513 -7.65 -13.48 -34.16
CA PRO A 513 -7.03 -14.01 -35.37
C PRO A 513 -6.12 -12.96 -36.03
N ALA A 514 -4.94 -13.39 -36.48
CA ALA A 514 -4.02 -12.52 -37.19
C ALA A 514 -4.60 -12.16 -38.57
N THR A 515 -4.49 -10.90 -38.93
CA THR A 515 -4.79 -10.43 -40.29
C THR A 515 -3.49 -10.19 -41.04
N PRO A 516 -3.48 -10.12 -42.38
CA PRO A 516 -2.26 -9.82 -43.14
C PRO A 516 -1.55 -8.53 -42.69
N GLU A 517 -2.33 -7.54 -42.19
CA GLU A 517 -1.80 -6.28 -41.67
C GLU A 517 -1.15 -6.43 -40.30
N THR A 518 -1.56 -7.44 -39.54
CA THR A 518 -1.07 -7.67 -38.14
C THR A 518 -0.11 -8.86 -38.08
N GLN A 519 0.24 -9.51 -39.19
CA GLN A 519 1.15 -10.67 -39.21
C GLN A 519 2.49 -10.37 -38.55
N HIS A 520 3.06 -9.19 -38.76
CA HIS A 520 4.30 -8.77 -38.14
C HIS A 520 4.24 -8.74 -36.60
N LEU A 521 3.05 -8.54 -36.03
CA LEU A 521 2.85 -8.58 -34.58
C LEU A 521 2.86 -10.01 -34.04
N LEU A 522 2.34 -10.96 -34.81
CA LEU A 522 2.38 -12.38 -34.50
C LEU A 522 3.81 -12.91 -34.50
N ASP A 523 4.58 -12.52 -35.52
CA ASP A 523 5.98 -12.92 -35.66
C ASP A 523 6.82 -12.37 -34.49
N ALA A 524 6.62 -11.10 -34.11
CA ALA A 524 7.27 -10.50 -32.95
C ALA A 524 6.86 -11.16 -31.62
N GLN A 525 5.62 -11.62 -31.48
CA GLN A 525 5.17 -12.37 -30.30
C GLN A 525 5.88 -13.73 -30.22
N ARG A 526 5.97 -14.48 -31.33
CA ARG A 526 6.68 -15.77 -31.39
C ARG A 526 8.16 -15.64 -31.03
N GLU A 527 8.84 -14.61 -31.53
CA GLU A 527 10.24 -14.36 -31.19
C GLU A 527 10.43 -14.12 -29.69
N ARG A 528 9.53 -13.37 -29.06
CA ARG A 528 9.58 -13.11 -27.59
C ARG A 528 9.29 -14.35 -26.76
N GLU A 529 8.33 -15.16 -27.19
CA GLU A 529 8.02 -16.42 -26.52
C GLU A 529 9.22 -17.37 -26.57
N GLN A 530 9.90 -17.41 -27.70
CA GLN A 530 11.14 -18.19 -27.88
C GLN A 530 12.27 -17.65 -26.97
N GLN A 531 12.53 -16.34 -26.99
CA GLN A 531 13.53 -15.72 -26.13
C GLN A 531 13.26 -15.99 -24.63
N ARG A 532 11.98 -15.98 -24.24
CA ARG A 532 11.57 -16.28 -22.88
C ARG A 532 11.80 -17.74 -22.50
N ALA A 533 11.48 -18.67 -23.40
CA ALA A 533 11.75 -20.08 -23.24
C ALA A 533 13.26 -20.36 -23.11
N ASP A 534 14.07 -19.71 -23.95
CA ASP A 534 15.52 -19.82 -23.92
C ASP A 534 16.12 -19.26 -22.61
N LEU A 535 15.56 -18.17 -22.08
CA LEU A 535 15.98 -17.58 -20.82
C LEU A 535 15.64 -18.48 -19.62
N PHE A 536 14.45 -19.11 -19.61
CA PHE A 536 14.06 -20.08 -18.60
C PHE A 536 14.94 -21.34 -18.66
N ALA A 537 15.22 -21.84 -19.86
CA ALA A 537 16.12 -22.98 -20.03
C ALA A 537 17.55 -22.68 -19.55
N GLN A 538 18.02 -21.45 -19.67
CA GLN A 538 19.31 -21.01 -19.13
C GLN A 538 19.29 -20.86 -17.61
N GLN A 539 18.18 -20.39 -17.02
CA GLN A 539 18.02 -20.28 -15.57
C GLN A 539 17.89 -21.65 -14.89
N ASP A 540 17.09 -22.56 -15.46
CA ASP A 540 16.98 -23.94 -14.97
C ASP A 540 18.32 -24.67 -15.05
N ALA A 541 19.12 -24.43 -16.10
CA ALA A 541 20.48 -24.98 -16.19
C ALA A 541 21.44 -24.40 -15.13
N ALA A 542 21.25 -23.15 -14.71
CA ALA A 542 22.03 -22.52 -13.64
C ALA A 542 21.57 -22.97 -12.23
N ASP A 543 20.26 -23.18 -12.03
CA ASP A 543 19.69 -23.61 -10.75
C ASP A 543 19.89 -25.10 -10.48
N VAL A 544 19.88 -25.95 -11.52
CA VAL A 544 20.26 -27.39 -11.41
C VAL A 544 21.72 -27.56 -10.97
N ALA A 545 22.57 -26.58 -11.26
CA ALA A 545 23.95 -26.55 -10.77
C ALA A 545 24.08 -26.15 -9.29
N SER A 546 23.03 -25.61 -8.66
CA SER A 546 23.10 -25.06 -7.29
C SER A 546 22.19 -25.72 -6.25
N GLN A 547 21.19 -26.54 -6.61
CA GLN A 547 20.30 -27.17 -5.61
C GLN A 547 19.76 -28.53 -6.03
N ALA A 548 20.33 -29.59 -5.43
CA ALA A 548 19.63 -30.84 -5.24
C ALA A 548 18.78 -30.69 -3.96
N SER A 549 17.50 -30.65 -4.06
CA SER A 549 16.40 -30.97 -3.14
C SER A 549 15.31 -29.91 -3.05
N THR A 550 14.19 -30.20 -3.64
CA THR A 550 12.90 -30.31 -2.92
C THR A 550 11.81 -30.71 -3.90
N ALA A 551 11.09 -31.73 -3.51
CA ALA A 551 10.15 -32.50 -4.28
C ALA A 551 8.80 -31.81 -4.50
N ASP A 552 8.19 -32.16 -5.64
CA ASP A 552 6.79 -32.48 -5.90
C ASP A 552 5.70 -31.73 -5.15
N ILE A 553 4.96 -30.89 -5.89
CA ILE A 553 3.50 -30.82 -5.78
C ILE A 553 2.94 -30.66 -7.21
N SER A 554 2.87 -31.75 -7.90
CA SER A 554 1.90 -31.98 -8.97
C SER A 554 0.74 -32.69 -8.31
N ASP A 555 -0.45 -32.06 -8.26
CA ASP A 555 -1.75 -32.75 -8.29
C ASP A 555 -2.85 -31.69 -8.19
N LEU A 556 -3.30 -31.27 -9.34
CA LEU A 556 -4.67 -30.93 -9.66
C LEU A 556 -4.76 -30.92 -11.20
N ASP A 557 -4.84 -32.10 -11.75
CA ASP A 557 -5.31 -32.36 -13.11
C ASP A 557 -6.77 -31.86 -13.21
N ASP A 558 -6.98 -30.67 -13.73
CA ASP A 558 -8.23 -30.32 -14.41
C ASP A 558 -7.98 -30.55 -15.91
N SER A 559 -8.07 -31.80 -16.33
CA SER A 559 -8.24 -32.19 -17.71
C SER A 559 -9.67 -31.81 -18.17
N ASP A 560 -9.88 -30.54 -18.45
CA ASP A 560 -10.92 -30.13 -19.40
C ASP A 560 -10.26 -30.14 -20.78
N GLY A 561 -10.73 -31.06 -21.62
CA GLY A 561 -10.23 -31.50 -22.90
C GLY A 561 -9.49 -30.45 -23.73
N ASP A 562 -8.25 -30.71 -23.98
CA ASP A 562 -7.47 -30.07 -25.02
C ASP A 562 -8.10 -30.43 -26.38
N ASP A 563 -8.85 -29.50 -26.94
CA ASP A 563 -9.03 -29.42 -28.38
C ASP A 563 -7.69 -29.01 -29.00
N GLU A 564 -6.75 -29.95 -29.00
CA GLU A 564 -5.56 -29.91 -29.87
C GLU A 564 -6.00 -30.11 -31.31
N ASN A 565 -6.45 -29.06 -31.98
CA ASN A 565 -6.34 -28.90 -33.44
C ASN A 565 -7.04 -27.61 -33.90
N ASN A 566 -6.49 -26.46 -33.55
CA ASN A 566 -6.61 -25.27 -34.38
C ASN A 566 -5.40 -24.38 -34.10
N ASN A 567 -4.36 -24.61 -34.91
CA ASN A 567 -3.24 -23.66 -35.03
C ASN A 567 -3.74 -22.40 -35.76
N ASP A 568 -4.82 -21.81 -35.33
CA ASP A 568 -5.23 -20.50 -35.80
C ASP A 568 -4.19 -19.50 -35.29
N GLU A 569 -3.56 -18.82 -36.25
CA GLU A 569 -2.62 -17.74 -36.01
C GLU A 569 -3.32 -16.61 -35.28
N CYS A 570 -3.33 -16.66 -33.95
CA CYS A 570 -3.96 -15.66 -33.09
C CYS A 570 -2.92 -14.81 -32.39
N ILE A 571 -3.15 -13.50 -32.35
CA ILE A 571 -2.36 -12.54 -31.59
C ILE A 571 -3.01 -12.44 -30.19
N ALA A 572 -2.19 -12.60 -29.14
CA ALA A 572 -2.63 -12.41 -27.78
C ALA A 572 -2.45 -10.95 -27.35
N PHE A 573 -3.52 -10.30 -26.92
CA PHE A 573 -3.48 -8.95 -26.35
C PHE A 573 -3.73 -9.02 -24.85
N ASP A 574 -2.87 -8.37 -24.06
CA ASP A 574 -3.02 -8.33 -22.62
C ASP A 574 -4.34 -7.67 -22.20
N THR A 575 -5.00 -8.27 -21.22
CA THR A 575 -6.06 -7.58 -20.47
C THR A 575 -5.44 -6.58 -19.50
N ILE A 576 -6.23 -5.62 -19.05
CA ILE A 576 -5.82 -4.68 -17.99
C ILE A 576 -5.37 -5.41 -16.72
N GLU A 577 -5.86 -6.60 -16.47
CA GLU A 577 -5.51 -7.41 -15.32
C GLU A 577 -4.17 -8.12 -15.49
N THR A 578 -3.89 -8.69 -16.66
CA THR A 578 -2.59 -9.27 -17.01
C THR A 578 -1.51 -8.20 -16.93
N TYR A 579 -1.77 -7.04 -17.52
CA TYR A 579 -0.90 -5.86 -17.40
C TYR A 579 -0.67 -5.46 -15.93
N THR A 580 -1.74 -5.37 -15.13
CA THR A 580 -1.65 -5.01 -13.71
C THR A 580 -0.82 -6.02 -12.92
N ALA A 581 -0.99 -7.32 -13.15
CA ALA A 581 -0.22 -8.37 -12.49
C ALA A 581 1.28 -8.25 -12.82
N ASN A 582 1.62 -7.99 -14.08
CA ASN A 582 2.99 -7.79 -14.52
C ASN A 582 3.62 -6.54 -13.86
N VAL A 583 2.88 -5.43 -13.81
CA VAL A 583 3.32 -4.20 -13.13
C VAL A 583 3.50 -4.42 -11.63
N GLN A 584 2.62 -5.17 -10.98
CA GLN A 584 2.77 -5.52 -9.56
C GLN A 584 4.08 -6.26 -9.28
N ASN A 585 4.43 -7.25 -10.11
CA ASN A 585 5.67 -8.01 -9.94
C ASN A 585 6.90 -7.10 -10.08
N LYS A 586 6.93 -6.26 -11.12
CA LYS A 586 8.02 -5.29 -11.32
C LYS A 586 8.17 -4.35 -10.12
N LYS A 587 7.06 -3.84 -9.57
CA LYS A 587 7.08 -2.97 -8.37
C LYS A 587 7.63 -3.67 -7.13
N ARG A 588 7.30 -4.96 -6.92
CA ARG A 588 7.83 -5.73 -5.78
C ARG A 588 9.34 -5.91 -5.89
N ILE A 589 9.83 -6.34 -7.05
CA ILE A 589 11.27 -6.54 -7.31
C ILE A 589 12.02 -5.23 -7.04
N PHE A 590 11.56 -4.13 -7.63
CA PHE A 590 12.19 -2.83 -7.47
C PHE A 590 12.22 -2.34 -6.01
N ALA A 591 11.11 -2.44 -5.30
CA ALA A 591 11.06 -2.05 -3.89
C ALA A 591 12.01 -2.88 -3.01
N ASP A 592 12.13 -4.17 -3.32
CA ASP A 592 13.04 -5.06 -2.61
C ASP A 592 14.50 -4.75 -2.92
N GLU A 593 14.87 -4.44 -4.16
CA GLU A 593 16.23 -4.05 -4.54
C GLU A 593 16.70 -2.78 -3.80
N ILE A 594 15.85 -1.75 -3.73
CA ILE A 594 16.20 -0.51 -3.03
C ILE A 594 16.27 -0.70 -1.52
N LEU A 595 15.41 -1.52 -0.95
CA LEU A 595 15.28 -1.68 0.50
C LEU A 595 16.10 -2.86 1.05
N ARG A 596 16.78 -3.63 0.20
CA ARG A 596 17.80 -4.61 0.61
C ARG A 596 19.11 -3.88 0.86
N VAL A 597 19.49 -3.77 2.13
CA VAL A 597 20.81 -3.23 2.57
C VAL A 597 21.48 -4.21 3.52
#